data_9ea6f53cddd87cdd8ef19bb3041ec5ab
#
_entry.id   9ea6f53cddd87cdd8ef19bb3041ec5ab
#
_cell.length_a   1.000
_cell.length_b   1.000
_cell.length_c   1.000
_cell.angle_alpha   90.00
_cell.angle_beta   90.00
_cell.angle_gamma   90.00
#
_symmetry.space_group_name_H-M   'P 1'
#
loop_
_entity.id
_entity.type
_entity.pdbx_description
1 polymer ?
#
loop_
_entity_poly.entity_id
_entity_poly.type
_entity_poly.pdbx_seq_one_letter_code
_entity_poly.pdbx_strand_id
1 'polypeptide(L)'
;QNIQEIKNFFKKNKHVILKPIHSFSGNDIHLLNKFELKFIQGLIKKHNYIMCQKYLPKISKGDKRVFLINGKICGAMSRIPKKGSYLSNMSKGASAKNIRLTKFEKRISKVIAKDLKKNQIYFAGIDFIDQKLNGDINVTSPTGLKTLFDMSNINLAKTFWKDLKA
;
A
#
# COMPACT_ATOMS: atom_id res chain seq x y z
N GLN A 1 -20.47 -6.43 -9.26
CA GLN A 1 -20.20 -5.93 -7.90
C GLN A 1 -21.49 -5.82 -7.10
N ASN A 2 -21.47 -6.37 -5.91
CA ASN A 2 -22.65 -6.46 -5.07
C ASN A 2 -22.72 -5.29 -4.09
N ILE A 3 -23.57 -4.30 -4.39
CA ILE A 3 -23.79 -3.12 -3.53
C ILE A 3 -24.26 -3.53 -2.14
N GLN A 4 -25.02 -4.62 -2.03
CA GLN A 4 -25.50 -5.11 -0.75
C GLN A 4 -24.35 -5.60 0.15
N GLU A 5 -23.33 -6.22 -0.44
CA GLU A 5 -22.11 -6.60 0.29
C GLU A 5 -21.36 -5.38 0.81
N ILE A 6 -21.20 -4.33 -0.01
CA ILE A 6 -20.59 -3.06 0.42
C ILE A 6 -21.39 -2.45 1.57
N LYS A 7 -22.74 -2.45 1.47
CA LYS A 7 -23.63 -1.93 2.52
C LYS A 7 -23.46 -2.70 3.83
N ASN A 8 -23.41 -4.03 3.76
CA ASN A 8 -23.23 -4.88 4.93
C ASN A 8 -21.84 -4.67 5.55
N PHE A 9 -20.80 -4.57 4.72
CA PHE A 9 -19.44 -4.30 5.17
C PHE A 9 -19.33 -2.92 5.84
N PHE A 10 -19.98 -1.89 5.27
CA PHE A 10 -20.04 -0.55 5.85
C PHE A 10 -20.76 -0.57 7.22
N LYS A 11 -21.92 -1.20 7.32
CA LYS A 11 -22.66 -1.33 8.61
C LYS A 11 -21.78 -1.92 9.70
N LYS A 12 -20.98 -2.95 9.37
CA LYS A 12 -20.06 -3.62 10.31
C LYS A 12 -18.88 -2.74 10.73
N ASN A 13 -18.32 -1.97 9.80
CA ASN A 13 -17.05 -1.25 10.02
C ASN A 13 -17.20 0.26 10.25
N LYS A 14 -18.37 0.85 9.98
CA LYS A 14 -18.72 2.29 10.09
C LYS A 14 -17.88 3.23 9.20
N HIS A 15 -16.58 2.99 9.09
CA HIS A 15 -15.66 3.75 8.25
C HIS A 15 -14.94 2.79 7.31
N VAL A 16 -15.05 3.03 6.02
CA VAL A 16 -14.45 2.17 5.00
C VAL A 16 -13.74 2.97 3.93
N ILE A 17 -12.72 2.37 3.34
CA ILE A 17 -12.05 2.90 2.17
C ILE A 17 -12.60 2.17 0.95
N LEU A 18 -13.02 2.95 -0.05
CA LEU A 18 -13.27 2.44 -1.40
C LEU A 18 -12.09 2.80 -2.29
N LYS A 19 -11.58 1.84 -3.04
CA LYS A 19 -10.52 2.06 -4.00
C LYS A 19 -10.73 1.22 -5.27
N PRO A 20 -10.51 1.77 -6.48
CA PRO A 20 -10.52 0.99 -7.71
C PRO A 20 -9.43 -0.07 -7.67
N ILE A 21 -9.70 -1.24 -8.25
CA ILE A 21 -8.69 -2.30 -8.38
C ILE A 21 -7.64 -1.90 -9.43
N HIS A 22 -8.10 -1.30 -10.54
CA HIS A 22 -7.25 -0.84 -11.63
C HIS A 22 -6.96 0.66 -11.50
N SER A 23 -6.19 1.04 -10.46
CA SER A 23 -5.78 2.42 -10.24
C SER A 23 -4.39 2.47 -9.64
N PHE A 24 -3.75 3.64 -9.69
CA PHE A 24 -2.40 3.87 -9.19
C PHE A 24 -2.28 5.21 -8.47
N SER A 25 -1.22 5.39 -7.71
CA SER A 25 -0.87 6.65 -7.03
C SER A 25 -1.95 7.22 -6.09
N GLY A 26 -2.86 6.39 -5.59
CA GLY A 26 -3.93 6.81 -4.68
C GLY A 26 -5.06 7.58 -5.36
N ASN A 27 -5.21 7.45 -6.68
CA ASN A 27 -6.32 8.06 -7.40
C ASN A 27 -7.63 7.34 -7.07
N ASP A 28 -8.70 8.12 -6.92
CA ASP A 28 -10.05 7.64 -6.63
C ASP A 28 -10.14 6.73 -5.37
N ILE A 29 -9.27 6.98 -4.38
CA ILE A 29 -9.42 6.38 -3.05
C ILE A 29 -10.30 7.29 -2.21
N HIS A 30 -11.41 6.75 -1.70
CA HIS A 30 -12.40 7.50 -0.95
C HIS A 30 -12.66 6.90 0.42
N LEU A 31 -12.63 7.75 1.45
CA LEU A 31 -13.09 7.40 2.79
C LEU A 31 -14.58 7.66 2.90
N LEU A 32 -15.35 6.62 3.16
CA LEU A 32 -16.77 6.72 3.47
C LEU A 32 -16.98 6.75 4.99
N ASN A 33 -17.52 7.85 5.47
CA ASN A 33 -18.01 8.02 6.83
C ASN A 33 -19.55 7.85 6.90
N LYS A 34 -20.20 7.93 5.75
CA LYS A 34 -21.64 7.74 5.54
C LYS A 34 -21.86 6.87 4.31
N PHE A 35 -22.89 6.02 4.35
CA PHE A 35 -23.23 5.19 3.18
C PHE A 35 -23.98 6.04 2.15
N GLU A 36 -23.37 6.22 0.98
CA GLU A 36 -23.89 7.04 -0.11
C GLU A 36 -24.06 6.17 -1.38
N LEU A 37 -25.29 5.65 -1.57
CA LEU A 37 -25.59 4.70 -2.65
C LEU A 37 -25.22 5.26 -4.03
N LYS A 38 -25.69 6.48 -4.36
CA LYS A 38 -25.44 7.11 -5.68
C LYS A 38 -23.95 7.29 -5.95
N PHE A 39 -23.17 7.67 -4.94
CA PHE A 39 -21.71 7.82 -5.05
C PHE A 39 -21.04 6.46 -5.33
N ILE A 40 -21.40 5.42 -4.59
CA ILE A 40 -20.87 4.06 -4.78
C ILE A 40 -21.22 3.53 -6.17
N GLN A 41 -22.46 3.73 -6.63
CA GLN A 41 -22.88 3.35 -8.00
C GLN A 41 -22.07 4.09 -9.06
N GLY A 42 -21.81 5.38 -8.86
CA GLY A 42 -20.96 6.19 -9.75
C GLY A 42 -19.53 5.64 -9.84
N LEU A 43 -18.92 5.29 -8.71
CA LEU A 43 -17.60 4.67 -8.70
C LEU A 43 -17.57 3.30 -9.39
N ILE A 44 -18.59 2.47 -9.17
CA ILE A 44 -18.69 1.17 -9.85
C ILE A 44 -18.86 1.36 -11.35
N LYS A 45 -19.70 2.30 -11.77
CA LYS A 45 -19.89 2.63 -13.21
C LYS A 45 -18.59 3.12 -13.86
N LYS A 46 -17.81 3.93 -13.14
CA LYS A 46 -16.54 4.50 -13.63
C LYS A 46 -15.42 3.46 -13.73
N HIS A 47 -15.32 2.56 -12.74
CA HIS A 47 -14.14 1.71 -12.56
C HIS A 47 -14.40 0.22 -12.73
N ASN A 48 -15.65 -0.20 -12.96
CA ASN A 48 -16.13 -1.58 -12.98
C ASN A 48 -15.89 -2.34 -11.66
N TYR A 49 -14.67 -2.33 -11.13
CA TYR A 49 -14.28 -3.04 -9.93
C TYR A 49 -13.71 -2.11 -8.88
N ILE A 50 -14.30 -2.13 -7.69
CA ILE A 50 -13.83 -1.40 -6.52
C ILE A 50 -13.61 -2.35 -5.35
N MET A 51 -12.56 -2.12 -4.60
CA MET A 51 -12.29 -2.80 -3.35
C MET A 51 -12.86 -1.98 -2.19
N CYS A 52 -13.55 -2.65 -1.25
CA CYS A 52 -14.01 -2.06 -0.01
C CYS A 52 -13.19 -2.60 1.15
N GLN A 53 -12.46 -1.74 1.85
CA GLN A 53 -11.59 -2.09 2.96
C GLN A 53 -11.98 -1.34 4.23
N LYS A 54 -11.71 -1.94 5.39
CA LYS A 54 -11.84 -1.25 6.67
C LYS A 54 -10.86 -0.06 6.73
N TYR A 55 -11.35 1.11 7.12
CA TYR A 55 -10.48 2.24 7.41
C TYR A 55 -9.59 1.97 8.62
N LEU A 56 -8.30 2.26 8.50
CA LEU A 56 -7.33 2.14 9.57
C LEU A 56 -6.89 3.54 10.02
N PRO A 57 -7.42 4.07 11.15
CA PRO A 57 -7.17 5.47 11.57
C PRO A 57 -5.69 5.79 11.77
N LYS A 58 -4.88 4.79 12.13
CA LYS A 58 -3.43 4.96 12.32
C LYS A 58 -2.67 5.30 11.05
N ILE A 59 -3.32 5.30 9.86
CA ILE A 59 -2.75 5.85 8.63
C ILE A 59 -2.30 7.32 8.80
N SER A 60 -2.94 8.07 9.69
CA SER A 60 -2.53 9.44 10.02
C SER A 60 -1.09 9.54 10.55
N LYS A 61 -0.56 8.44 11.12
CA LYS A 61 0.84 8.30 11.57
C LYS A 61 1.76 7.77 10.45
N GLY A 62 1.20 7.52 9.27
CA GLY A 62 1.88 6.97 8.11
C GLY A 62 1.70 5.47 7.92
N ASP A 63 2.01 5.03 6.73
CA ASP A 63 2.24 3.63 6.41
C ASP A 63 3.74 3.34 6.32
N LYS A 64 4.09 2.06 6.22
CA LYS A 64 5.47 1.61 6.00
C LYS A 64 5.53 0.85 4.68
N ARG A 65 6.26 1.40 3.71
CA ARG A 65 6.61 0.72 2.46
C ARG A 65 7.85 -0.12 2.69
N VAL A 66 7.75 -1.43 2.46
CA VAL A 66 8.88 -2.36 2.47
C VAL A 66 9.17 -2.81 1.05
N PHE A 67 10.42 -2.71 0.64
CA PHE A 67 10.88 -3.14 -0.69
C PHE A 67 11.48 -4.54 -0.62
N LEU A 68 10.98 -5.40 -1.50
CA LEU A 68 11.40 -6.78 -1.65
C LEU A 68 12.06 -6.98 -3.01
N ILE A 69 13.26 -7.54 -3.04
CA ILE A 69 13.99 -7.89 -4.27
C ILE A 69 14.47 -9.34 -4.13
N ASN A 70 14.17 -10.17 -5.11
CA ASN A 70 14.59 -11.57 -5.18
C ASN A 70 14.40 -12.34 -3.85
N GLY A 71 13.23 -12.19 -3.23
CA GLY A 71 12.90 -12.89 -1.99
C GLY A 71 13.55 -12.31 -0.72
N LYS A 72 14.19 -11.12 -0.79
CA LYS A 72 14.85 -10.47 0.34
C LYS A 72 14.23 -9.12 0.65
N ILE A 73 14.27 -8.73 1.93
CA ILE A 73 13.93 -7.36 2.36
C ILE A 73 15.16 -6.49 2.08
N CYS A 74 15.02 -5.51 1.18
CA CYS A 74 16.14 -4.67 0.76
C CYS A 74 16.07 -3.22 1.25
N GLY A 75 14.91 -2.77 1.70
CA GLY A 75 14.75 -1.44 2.27
C GLY A 75 13.35 -1.21 2.81
N ALA A 76 13.20 -0.17 3.61
CA ALA A 76 11.89 0.25 4.11
C ALA A 76 11.88 1.74 4.46
N MET A 77 10.73 2.38 4.27
CA MET A 77 10.49 3.76 4.67
C MET A 77 9.08 3.93 5.18
N SER A 78 8.83 4.93 6.03
CA SER A 78 7.48 5.37 6.34
C SER A 78 7.08 6.51 5.42
N ARG A 79 5.81 6.51 5.00
CA ARG A 79 5.20 7.58 4.23
C ARG A 79 4.09 8.18 5.07
N ILE A 80 4.26 9.43 5.48
CA ILE A 80 3.35 10.12 6.39
C ILE A 80 2.45 11.02 5.56
N PRO A 81 1.11 10.81 5.59
CA PRO A 81 0.17 11.67 4.90
C PRO A 81 0.31 13.13 5.31
N LYS A 82 -0.02 14.03 4.39
CA LYS A 82 -0.20 15.45 4.71
C LYS A 82 -1.30 15.60 5.78
N LYS A 83 -1.16 16.58 6.67
CA LYS A 83 -2.15 16.85 7.72
C LYS A 83 -3.58 16.92 7.14
N GLY A 84 -4.49 16.16 7.73
CA GLY A 84 -5.88 16.06 7.27
C GLY A 84 -6.11 15.07 6.11
N SER A 85 -5.05 14.44 5.58
CA SER A 85 -5.16 13.41 4.53
C SER A 85 -5.05 12.00 5.11
N TYR A 86 -5.63 11.05 4.41
CA TYR A 86 -5.45 9.60 4.63
C TYR A 86 -4.66 8.94 3.49
N LEU A 87 -4.14 9.72 2.54
CA LEU A 87 -3.36 9.23 1.41
C LEU A 87 -1.86 9.36 1.71
N SER A 88 -1.17 8.25 1.81
CA SER A 88 0.27 8.18 2.08
C SER A 88 1.14 8.17 0.81
N ASN A 89 0.53 8.34 -0.36
CA ASN A 89 1.27 8.40 -1.61
C ASN A 89 2.13 9.67 -1.71
N MET A 90 3.41 9.53 -2.09
CA MET A 90 4.32 10.67 -2.25
C MET A 90 3.80 11.70 -3.25
N SER A 91 3.17 11.26 -4.34
CA SER A 91 2.51 12.12 -5.34
C SER A 91 1.33 12.93 -4.79
N LYS A 92 0.80 12.57 -3.63
CA LYS A 92 -0.27 13.29 -2.92
C LYS A 92 0.26 14.17 -1.78
N GLY A 93 1.58 14.42 -1.74
CA GLY A 93 2.22 15.31 -0.78
C GLY A 93 2.54 14.66 0.57
N ALA A 94 2.60 13.33 0.63
CA ALA A 94 3.13 12.64 1.81
C ALA A 94 4.62 12.94 1.98
N SER A 95 5.10 12.91 3.22
CA SER A 95 6.52 12.99 3.56
C SER A 95 7.08 11.62 3.90
N ALA A 96 8.35 11.39 3.55
CA ALA A 96 9.04 10.15 3.87
C ALA A 96 9.90 10.27 5.12
N LYS A 97 10.01 9.18 5.89
CA LYS A 97 10.91 9.08 7.06
C LYS A 97 11.61 7.72 7.08
N ASN A 98 12.86 7.73 7.56
CA ASN A 98 13.57 6.50 7.89
C ASN A 98 12.88 5.78 9.05
N ILE A 99 12.76 4.46 8.93
CA ILE A 99 12.12 3.63 9.96
C ILE A 99 12.86 2.32 10.17
N ARG A 100 12.59 1.71 11.31
CA ARG A 100 12.92 0.31 11.56
C ARG A 100 11.65 -0.52 11.55
N LEU A 101 11.69 -1.67 10.87
CA LEU A 101 10.60 -2.64 10.91
C LEU A 101 10.58 -3.34 12.27
N THR A 102 9.38 -3.57 12.80
CA THR A 102 9.17 -4.41 13.97
C THR A 102 9.52 -5.87 13.67
N LYS A 103 9.68 -6.70 14.69
CA LYS A 103 9.88 -8.14 14.54
C LYS A 103 8.73 -8.78 13.74
N PHE A 104 7.51 -8.36 14.01
CA PHE A 104 6.32 -8.83 13.30
C PHE A 104 6.35 -8.46 11.81
N GLU A 105 6.57 -7.18 11.48
CA GLU A 105 6.64 -6.71 10.09
C GLU A 105 7.75 -7.41 9.30
N LYS A 106 8.93 -7.60 9.93
CA LYS A 106 10.03 -8.37 9.32
C LYS A 106 9.63 -9.82 9.03
N ARG A 107 8.94 -10.48 9.99
CA ARG A 107 8.49 -11.87 9.82
C ARG A 107 7.52 -11.98 8.65
N ILE A 108 6.49 -11.15 8.61
CA ILE A 108 5.50 -11.15 7.52
C ILE A 108 6.15 -10.82 6.18
N SER A 109 7.02 -9.80 6.15
CA SER A 109 7.74 -9.44 4.92
C SER A 109 8.61 -10.59 4.39
N LYS A 110 9.25 -11.37 5.26
CA LYS A 110 10.05 -12.55 4.85
C LYS A 110 9.17 -13.66 4.27
N VAL A 111 7.99 -13.92 4.86
CA VAL A 111 7.04 -14.91 4.33
C VAL A 111 6.59 -14.51 2.93
N ILE A 112 6.14 -13.26 2.78
CA ILE A 112 5.70 -12.74 1.47
C ILE A 112 6.85 -12.75 0.46
N ALA A 113 8.05 -12.31 0.84
CA ALA A 113 9.21 -12.29 -0.03
C ALA A 113 9.54 -13.70 -0.58
N LYS A 114 9.48 -14.73 0.29
CA LYS A 114 9.69 -16.12 -0.10
C LYS A 114 8.62 -16.60 -1.09
N ASP A 115 7.37 -16.26 -0.85
CA ASP A 115 6.25 -16.64 -1.71
C ASP A 115 6.34 -15.96 -3.08
N LEU A 116 6.61 -14.64 -3.11
CA LEU A 116 6.83 -13.89 -4.35
C LEU A 116 7.99 -14.47 -5.17
N LYS A 117 9.11 -14.81 -4.52
CA LYS A 117 10.23 -15.46 -5.21
C LYS A 117 9.85 -16.82 -5.81
N LYS A 118 9.09 -17.64 -5.08
CA LYS A 118 8.56 -18.91 -5.58
C LYS A 118 7.69 -18.73 -6.83
N ASN A 119 6.94 -17.63 -6.88
CA ASN A 119 6.10 -17.27 -8.02
C ASN A 119 6.82 -16.40 -9.07
N GLN A 120 8.17 -16.37 -9.06
CA GLN A 120 9.01 -15.64 -10.00
C GLN A 120 8.77 -14.11 -10.03
N ILE A 121 8.21 -13.57 -8.96
CA ILE A 121 8.02 -12.12 -8.79
C ILE A 121 9.28 -11.56 -8.14
N TYR A 122 10.08 -10.89 -8.95
CA TYR A 122 11.42 -10.45 -8.57
C TYR A 122 11.43 -9.20 -7.71
N PHE A 123 10.53 -8.24 -7.99
CA PHE A 123 10.48 -6.96 -7.30
C PHE A 123 9.07 -6.63 -6.81
N ALA A 124 8.96 -6.25 -5.55
CA ALA A 124 7.67 -5.86 -4.97
C ALA A 124 7.82 -4.79 -3.88
N GLY A 125 6.74 -4.04 -3.66
CA GLY A 125 6.54 -3.17 -2.51
C GLY A 125 5.34 -3.64 -1.70
N ILE A 126 5.51 -3.81 -0.39
CA ILE A 126 4.40 -4.15 0.51
C ILE A 126 4.18 -3.05 1.53
N ASP A 127 2.93 -2.78 1.85
CA ASP A 127 2.55 -1.66 2.71
C ASP A 127 1.90 -2.12 4.02
N PHE A 128 2.42 -1.62 5.15
CA PHE A 128 1.88 -1.85 6.48
C PHE A 128 1.30 -0.57 7.09
N ILE A 129 0.11 -0.67 7.67
CA ILE A 129 -0.46 0.34 8.54
C ILE A 129 -0.63 -0.28 9.91
N ASP A 130 0.00 0.30 10.96
CA ASP A 130 -0.11 -0.20 12.33
C ASP A 130 0.14 -1.72 12.43
N GLN A 131 1.23 -2.20 11.85
CA GLN A 131 1.61 -3.61 11.77
C GLN A 131 0.62 -4.50 11.00
N LYS A 132 -0.43 -3.94 10.40
CA LYS A 132 -1.34 -4.68 9.53
C LYS A 132 -0.92 -4.51 8.10
N LEU A 133 -0.82 -5.63 7.39
CA LEU A 133 -0.69 -5.60 5.95
C LEU A 133 -1.99 -5.00 5.39
N ASN A 134 -1.88 -3.87 4.72
CA ASN A 134 -3.05 -3.08 4.32
C ASN A 134 -3.69 -3.58 3.00
N GLY A 135 -3.25 -4.73 2.54
CA GLY A 135 -3.73 -5.37 1.32
C GLY A 135 -3.01 -4.93 0.04
N ASP A 136 -2.04 -4.03 0.13
CA ASP A 136 -1.27 -3.61 -1.03
C ASP A 136 0.04 -4.39 -1.11
N ILE A 137 0.07 -5.36 -2.01
CA ILE A 137 1.29 -6.01 -2.50
C ILE A 137 1.46 -5.53 -3.93
N ASN A 138 2.27 -4.49 -4.12
CA ASN A 138 2.52 -3.92 -5.43
C ASN A 138 3.66 -4.69 -6.11
N VAL A 139 3.30 -5.46 -7.14
CA VAL A 139 4.24 -6.29 -7.91
C VAL A 139 4.49 -5.75 -9.33
N THR A 140 3.83 -4.67 -9.71
CA THR A 140 3.96 -4.08 -11.05
C THR A 140 4.98 -2.95 -11.09
N SER A 141 4.79 -1.92 -10.27
CA SER A 141 5.64 -0.73 -10.26
C SER A 141 5.74 -0.09 -8.87
N PRO A 142 6.38 -0.75 -7.88
CA PRO A 142 6.56 -0.15 -6.58
C PRO A 142 7.45 1.09 -6.67
N THR A 143 6.90 2.24 -6.34
CA THR A 143 7.57 3.55 -6.37
C THR A 143 8.25 3.87 -5.04
N GLY A 144 9.16 4.87 -5.05
CA GLY A 144 9.82 5.38 -3.85
C GLY A 144 11.30 5.02 -3.72
N LEU A 145 11.92 4.40 -4.74
CA LEU A 145 13.33 4.02 -4.72
C LEU A 145 14.24 5.24 -4.57
N LYS A 146 13.96 6.30 -5.36
CA LYS A 146 14.72 7.56 -5.26
C LYS A 146 14.56 8.19 -3.86
N THR A 147 13.33 8.25 -3.36
CA THR A 147 13.06 8.80 -2.03
C THR A 147 13.83 8.05 -0.93
N LEU A 148 13.86 6.71 -1.00
CA LEU A 148 14.63 5.91 -0.05
C LEU A 148 16.12 6.19 -0.17
N PHE A 149 16.64 6.27 -1.40
CA PHE A 149 18.05 6.59 -1.64
C PHE A 149 18.43 7.94 -1.07
N ASP A 150 17.65 8.98 -1.35
CA ASP A 150 17.92 10.36 -0.88
C ASP A 150 17.94 10.45 0.66
N MET A 151 17.15 9.61 1.35
CA MET A 151 17.07 9.61 2.81
C MET A 151 18.10 8.72 3.51
N SER A 152 18.53 7.64 2.90
CA SER A 152 19.24 6.55 3.60
C SER A 152 20.50 6.05 2.88
N ASN A 153 20.82 6.58 1.69
CA ASN A 153 21.84 6.08 0.78
C ASN A 153 21.65 4.60 0.35
N ILE A 154 20.46 4.02 0.58
CA ILE A 154 20.15 2.65 0.14
C ILE A 154 19.76 2.69 -1.33
N ASN A 155 20.68 2.28 -2.20
CA ASN A 155 20.45 2.24 -3.65
C ASN A 155 19.82 0.92 -4.08
N LEU A 156 18.49 0.87 -4.07
CA LEU A 156 17.73 -0.31 -4.48
C LEU A 156 17.85 -0.63 -5.98
N ALA A 157 18.03 0.38 -6.83
CA ALA A 157 18.24 0.16 -8.25
C ALA A 157 19.57 -0.60 -8.48
N LYS A 158 20.64 -0.20 -7.80
CA LYS A 158 21.91 -0.91 -7.83
C LYS A 158 21.77 -2.36 -7.32
N THR A 159 21.04 -2.54 -6.21
CA THR A 159 20.76 -3.88 -5.65
C THR A 159 19.99 -4.73 -6.65
N PHE A 160 18.96 -4.18 -7.28
CA PHE A 160 18.13 -4.84 -8.27
C PHE A 160 18.98 -5.36 -9.44
N TRP A 161 19.76 -4.50 -10.08
CA TRP A 161 20.56 -4.87 -11.25
C TRP A 161 21.73 -5.80 -10.92
N LYS A 162 22.35 -5.63 -9.74
CA LYS A 162 23.41 -6.55 -9.30
C LYS A 162 22.89 -7.96 -9.09
N ASP A 163 21.74 -8.10 -8.45
CA ASP A 163 21.16 -9.39 -8.09
C ASP A 163 20.50 -10.10 -9.31
N LEU A 164 20.12 -9.33 -10.35
CA LEU A 164 19.56 -9.87 -11.60
C LEU A 164 20.63 -10.45 -12.52
N LYS A 165 21.88 -9.97 -12.40
CA LYS A 165 23.03 -10.43 -13.21
C LYS A 165 23.78 -11.62 -12.58
N ALA A 166 23.47 -11.97 -11.36
CA ALA A 166 24.06 -13.08 -10.62
C ALA A 166 23.24 -14.36 -10.78
#